data_4f7ed87552f56900eabfab446172f219
#
_entry.id   4f7ed87552f56900eabfab446172f219
#
_cell.length_a   1.000
_cell.length_b   1.000
_cell.length_c   1.000
_cell.angle_alpha   90.00
_cell.angle_beta   90.00
_cell.angle_gamma   90.00
#
_symmetry.space_group_name_H-M   'P 1'
#
loop_
_entity.id
_entity.type
_entity.pdbx_description
1 polymer ?
#
loop_
_entity_poly.entity_id
_entity_poly.type
_entity_poly.pdbx_seq_one_letter_code
_entity_poly.pdbx_strand_id
1 'polypeptide(L)'
;MKFRSVNPALALKICAVGAVQIGVMYIFYYRSFAYLKVYEVALFTIFTPFYVTLLYDALKLRFRALYLFSVAVAVLGALVIKFGAINSEFLTGFLLVQGANLCFGLGQSAYKFMLERYGFSEQKELFGYFFVGATAVTAIAAIVLGDFSKFNPSFSQGAVIVYLGTVASALGYFLWNKGACEVDSGVLAIMNNALIPAAIVVNLVFWQKDADLARLLAGSALIYISLILHKKIMKFYAVREQRI
;
A
#
# COMPACT_ATOMS: atom_id res chain seq x y z
N MET A 1 21.09 -0.55 -14.86
CA MET A 1 19.95 0.32 -15.23
C MET A 1 20.43 1.26 -16.33
N LYS A 2 19.86 1.20 -17.53
CA LYS A 2 20.13 2.22 -18.56
C LYS A 2 19.17 3.38 -18.29
N PHE A 3 19.67 4.50 -17.79
CA PHE A 3 18.90 5.75 -17.71
C PHE A 3 18.71 6.28 -19.15
N ARG A 4 17.84 5.65 -19.88
CA ARG A 4 17.45 6.07 -21.21
C ARG A 4 16.55 7.30 -21.07
N SER A 5 16.65 8.24 -21.95
CA SER A 5 16.00 9.54 -22.00
C SER A 5 14.51 9.55 -21.62
N VAL A 6 14.23 9.45 -20.31
CA VAL A 6 12.91 9.74 -19.78
C VAL A 6 12.72 11.25 -19.80
N ASN A 7 11.57 11.71 -20.27
CA ASN A 7 11.25 13.14 -20.22
C ASN A 7 11.46 13.66 -18.77
N PRO A 8 12.27 14.71 -18.55
CA PRO A 8 12.59 15.22 -17.21
C PRO A 8 11.35 15.54 -16.36
N ALA A 9 10.28 16.04 -17.00
CA ALA A 9 9.03 16.34 -16.32
C ALA A 9 8.32 15.06 -15.81
N LEU A 10 8.40 13.95 -16.55
CA LEU A 10 7.88 12.66 -16.09
C LEU A 10 8.76 12.08 -14.98
N ALA A 11 10.08 12.15 -15.13
CA ALA A 11 11.02 11.70 -14.09
C ALA A 11 10.77 12.43 -12.76
N LEU A 12 10.60 13.75 -12.78
CA LEU A 12 10.28 14.54 -11.58
C LEU A 12 8.94 14.13 -10.94
N LYS A 13 7.91 13.89 -11.76
CA LYS A 13 6.61 13.40 -11.26
C LYS A 13 6.73 12.03 -10.59
N ILE A 14 7.50 11.11 -11.18
CA ILE A 14 7.75 9.78 -10.60
C ILE A 14 8.58 9.89 -9.31
N CYS A 15 9.57 10.79 -9.26
CA CYS A 15 10.27 11.11 -8.00
C CYS A 15 9.29 11.59 -6.92
N ALA A 16 8.39 12.51 -7.25
CA ALA A 16 7.39 13.00 -6.31
C ALA A 16 6.45 11.88 -5.80
N VAL A 17 6.07 10.96 -6.69
CA VAL A 17 5.28 9.77 -6.29
C VAL A 17 6.05 8.89 -5.31
N GLY A 18 7.31 8.57 -5.58
CA GLY A 18 8.14 7.79 -4.69
C GLY A 18 8.40 8.49 -3.35
N ALA A 19 8.63 9.80 -3.39
CA ALA A 19 8.78 10.65 -2.20
C ALA A 19 7.56 10.54 -1.27
N VAL A 20 6.35 10.56 -1.82
CA VAL A 20 5.10 10.44 -1.04
C VAL A 20 4.82 8.98 -0.66
N GLN A 21 4.85 8.06 -1.62
CA GLN A 21 4.42 6.66 -1.43
C GLN A 21 5.30 5.90 -0.45
N ILE A 22 6.59 6.17 -0.43
CA ILE A 22 7.53 5.54 0.50
C ILE A 22 8.07 6.56 1.50
N GLY A 23 8.63 7.68 1.02
CA GLY A 23 9.35 8.62 1.88
C GLY A 23 8.48 9.16 3.00
N VAL A 24 7.43 9.91 2.68
CA VAL A 24 6.51 10.51 3.66
C VAL A 24 5.71 9.43 4.38
N MET A 25 5.26 8.41 3.66
CA MET A 25 4.50 7.29 4.23
C MET A 25 5.28 6.61 5.36
N TYR A 26 6.57 6.32 5.20
CA TYR A 26 7.36 5.68 6.25
C TYR A 26 7.57 6.58 7.47
N ILE A 27 7.65 7.90 7.32
CA ILE A 27 7.71 8.81 8.46
C ILE A 27 6.46 8.64 9.34
N PHE A 28 5.27 8.66 8.74
CA PHE A 28 4.03 8.41 9.45
C PHE A 28 3.95 7.00 10.04
N TYR A 29 4.28 6.00 9.24
CA TYR A 29 4.18 4.59 9.59
C TYR A 29 5.09 4.25 10.78
N TYR A 30 6.38 4.62 10.73
CA TYR A 30 7.30 4.33 11.82
C TYR A 30 7.01 5.12 13.08
N ARG A 31 6.54 6.37 12.96
CA ARG A 31 6.10 7.14 14.12
C ARG A 31 4.87 6.54 14.81
N SER A 32 4.02 5.83 14.11
CA SER A 32 2.84 5.20 14.70
C SER A 32 3.20 4.13 15.75
N PHE A 33 4.35 3.47 15.61
CA PHE A 33 4.82 2.48 16.58
C PHE A 33 5.20 3.05 17.95
N ALA A 34 5.36 4.37 18.08
CA ALA A 34 5.51 5.02 19.38
C ALA A 34 4.19 5.04 20.20
N TYR A 35 3.05 4.87 19.54
CA TYR A 35 1.71 4.97 20.13
C TYR A 35 0.91 3.67 20.04
N LEU A 36 1.28 2.78 19.10
CA LEU A 36 0.50 1.58 18.77
C LEU A 36 1.38 0.33 18.80
N LYS A 37 0.77 -0.78 19.18
CA LYS A 37 1.37 -2.10 19.02
C LYS A 37 1.34 -2.53 17.53
N VAL A 38 2.23 -3.43 17.15
CA VAL A 38 2.37 -3.90 15.76
C VAL A 38 1.04 -4.39 15.17
N TYR A 39 0.23 -5.10 15.96
CA TYR A 39 -1.07 -5.61 15.49
C TYR A 39 -2.12 -4.50 15.29
N GLU A 40 -2.05 -3.40 16.08
CA GLU A 40 -2.94 -2.24 15.92
C GLU A 40 -2.60 -1.46 14.67
N VAL A 41 -1.31 -1.25 14.40
CA VAL A 41 -0.84 -0.66 13.12
C VAL A 41 -1.36 -1.49 11.95
N ALA A 42 -1.17 -2.82 11.99
CA ALA A 42 -1.68 -3.71 10.96
C ALA A 42 -3.21 -3.69 10.82
N LEU A 43 -3.94 -3.50 11.94
CA LEU A 43 -5.40 -3.34 11.91
C LEU A 43 -5.80 -2.06 11.16
N PHE A 44 -5.16 -0.94 11.48
CA PHE A 44 -5.54 0.36 10.90
C PHE A 44 -5.13 0.53 9.42
N THR A 45 -4.19 -0.27 8.90
CA THR A 45 -3.90 -0.33 7.46
C THR A 45 -5.05 -0.93 6.63
N ILE A 46 -6.02 -1.59 7.27
CA ILE A 46 -7.22 -2.14 6.62
C ILE A 46 -8.00 -1.06 5.83
N PHE A 47 -7.91 0.21 6.23
CA PHE A 47 -8.57 1.32 5.56
C PHE A 47 -7.90 1.77 4.25
N THR A 48 -6.69 1.32 3.94
CA THR A 48 -5.97 1.66 2.69
C THR A 48 -6.82 1.53 1.42
N PRO A 49 -7.64 0.49 1.24
CA PRO A 49 -8.49 0.34 0.06
C PRO A 49 -9.44 1.52 -0.22
N PHE A 50 -9.96 2.16 0.82
CA PHE A 50 -10.80 3.34 0.65
C PHE A 50 -10.02 4.51 0.05
N TYR A 51 -8.79 4.75 0.55
CA TYR A 51 -7.92 5.80 0.00
C TYR A 51 -7.57 5.53 -1.46
N VAL A 52 -7.20 4.28 -1.80
CA VAL A 52 -6.89 3.90 -3.19
C VAL A 52 -8.07 4.18 -4.12
N THR A 53 -9.27 3.74 -3.74
CA THR A 53 -10.47 3.90 -4.57
C THR A 53 -10.82 5.37 -4.74
N LEU A 54 -10.87 6.14 -3.65
CA LEU A 54 -11.23 7.56 -3.68
C LEU A 54 -10.21 8.40 -4.44
N LEU A 55 -8.91 8.19 -4.18
CA LEU A 55 -7.85 8.98 -4.80
C LEU A 55 -7.70 8.66 -6.29
N TYR A 56 -7.82 7.39 -6.69
CA TYR A 56 -7.79 7.04 -8.10
C TYR A 56 -8.99 7.61 -8.86
N ASP A 57 -10.21 7.54 -8.30
CA ASP A 57 -11.39 8.11 -8.92
C ASP A 57 -11.30 9.65 -8.99
N ALA A 58 -10.74 10.31 -7.98
CA ALA A 58 -10.46 11.75 -7.99
C ALA A 58 -9.47 12.13 -9.10
N LEU A 59 -8.37 11.37 -9.29
CA LEU A 59 -7.42 11.59 -10.38
C LEU A 59 -8.04 11.43 -11.78
N LYS A 60 -9.04 10.55 -11.90
CA LYS A 60 -9.81 10.34 -13.15
C LYS A 60 -11.00 11.30 -13.28
N LEU A 61 -11.22 12.21 -12.32
CA LEU A 61 -12.37 13.13 -12.25
C LEU A 61 -13.71 12.40 -12.38
N ARG A 62 -13.84 11.25 -11.72
CA ARG A 62 -15.04 10.43 -11.68
C ARG A 62 -15.25 9.84 -10.30
N PHE A 63 -16.47 9.41 -10.00
CA PHE A 63 -16.81 8.79 -8.73
C PHE A 63 -17.68 7.55 -8.93
N ARG A 64 -17.15 6.38 -8.59
CA ARG A 64 -17.82 5.09 -8.73
C ARG A 64 -18.23 4.54 -7.37
N ALA A 65 -19.34 5.05 -6.84
CA ALA A 65 -19.82 4.71 -5.49
C ALA A 65 -19.92 3.18 -5.23
N LEU A 66 -20.32 2.39 -6.24
CA LEU A 66 -20.39 0.92 -6.10
C LEU A 66 -19.02 0.26 -5.90
N TYR A 67 -17.91 0.91 -6.32
CA TYR A 67 -16.56 0.42 -6.01
C TYR A 67 -16.29 0.50 -4.51
N LEU A 68 -16.75 1.56 -3.84
CA LEU A 68 -16.63 1.69 -2.38
C LEU A 68 -17.41 0.59 -1.65
N PHE A 69 -18.54 0.15 -2.20
CA PHE A 69 -19.29 -0.95 -1.61
C PHE A 69 -18.51 -2.27 -1.65
N SER A 70 -17.92 -2.63 -2.80
CA SER A 70 -17.07 -3.85 -2.86
C SER A 70 -15.85 -3.76 -1.95
N VAL A 71 -15.23 -2.56 -1.86
CA VAL A 71 -14.11 -2.30 -0.96
C VAL A 71 -14.54 -2.42 0.51
N ALA A 72 -15.73 -1.92 0.88
CA ALA A 72 -16.27 -2.07 2.24
C ALA A 72 -16.41 -3.55 2.64
N VAL A 73 -16.86 -4.42 1.74
CA VAL A 73 -16.93 -5.87 1.99
C VAL A 73 -15.55 -6.46 2.24
N ALA A 74 -14.52 -6.03 1.49
CA ALA A 74 -13.13 -6.48 1.72
C ALA A 74 -12.59 -5.99 3.08
N VAL A 75 -12.88 -4.74 3.46
CA VAL A 75 -12.51 -4.18 4.76
C VAL A 75 -13.18 -4.96 5.90
N LEU A 76 -14.46 -5.29 5.77
CA LEU A 76 -15.16 -6.14 6.76
C LEU A 76 -14.49 -7.52 6.88
N GLY A 77 -14.11 -8.14 5.76
CA GLY A 77 -13.37 -9.42 5.79
C GLY A 77 -12.03 -9.30 6.53
N ALA A 78 -11.28 -8.25 6.29
CA ALA A 78 -10.02 -7.99 6.98
C ALA A 78 -10.23 -7.69 8.48
N LEU A 79 -11.30 -6.95 8.85
CA LEU A 79 -11.69 -6.73 10.24
C LEU A 79 -12.01 -8.03 10.97
N VAL A 80 -12.73 -8.95 10.35
CA VAL A 80 -13.05 -10.29 10.93
C VAL A 80 -11.76 -11.03 11.29
N ILE A 81 -10.73 -10.93 10.44
CA ILE A 81 -9.43 -11.59 10.71
C ILE A 81 -8.67 -10.91 11.85
N LYS A 82 -8.66 -9.57 11.88
CA LYS A 82 -7.73 -8.77 12.70
C LYS A 82 -8.34 -8.16 13.96
N PHE A 83 -9.65 -8.29 14.18
CA PHE A 83 -10.31 -7.63 15.31
C PHE A 83 -9.71 -8.05 16.66
N GLY A 84 -9.25 -7.07 17.45
CA GLY A 84 -8.66 -7.22 18.76
C GLY A 84 -8.94 -6.02 19.66
N ALA A 85 -8.55 -6.10 20.93
CA ALA A 85 -8.71 -5.00 21.88
C ALA A 85 -7.84 -3.80 21.49
N ILE A 86 -8.43 -2.60 21.51
CA ILE A 86 -7.81 -1.32 21.19
C ILE A 86 -7.53 -0.55 22.49
N ASN A 87 -6.35 0.02 22.62
CA ASN A 87 -5.99 0.78 23.82
C ASN A 87 -6.45 2.27 23.71
N SER A 88 -6.46 2.99 24.85
CA SER A 88 -7.00 4.37 24.93
C SER A 88 -6.10 5.43 24.25
N GLU A 89 -4.82 5.19 24.05
CA GLU A 89 -3.88 6.14 23.41
C GLU A 89 -3.86 6.01 21.88
N PHE A 90 -4.79 5.25 21.33
CA PHE A 90 -4.80 4.88 19.90
C PHE A 90 -5.03 6.05 18.94
N LEU A 91 -5.65 7.16 19.37
CA LEU A 91 -6.09 8.20 18.43
C LEU A 91 -4.93 8.82 17.65
N THR A 92 -3.85 9.20 18.35
CA THR A 92 -2.65 9.76 17.69
C THR A 92 -2.02 8.73 16.76
N GLY A 93 -1.85 7.52 17.25
CA GLY A 93 -1.32 6.42 16.43
C GLY A 93 -2.23 6.08 15.25
N PHE A 94 -3.55 6.05 15.45
CA PHE A 94 -4.53 5.87 14.38
C PHE A 94 -4.38 6.93 13.29
N LEU A 95 -4.33 8.23 13.65
CA LEU A 95 -4.18 9.32 12.69
C LEU A 95 -2.86 9.23 11.92
N LEU A 96 -1.76 8.82 12.58
CA LEU A 96 -0.49 8.56 11.92
C LEU A 96 -0.61 7.43 10.89
N VAL A 97 -1.26 6.31 11.24
CA VAL A 97 -1.49 5.23 10.28
C VAL A 97 -2.40 5.68 9.14
N GLN A 98 -3.45 6.49 9.40
CA GLN A 98 -4.27 7.04 8.31
C GLN A 98 -3.47 7.98 7.40
N GLY A 99 -2.54 8.78 7.94
CA GLY A 99 -1.59 9.56 7.15
C GLY A 99 -0.71 8.67 6.25
N ALA A 100 -0.21 7.55 6.79
CA ALA A 100 0.54 6.56 6.02
C ALA A 100 -0.32 5.92 4.93
N ASN A 101 -1.56 5.50 5.25
CA ASN A 101 -2.50 4.92 4.29
C ASN A 101 -2.85 5.90 3.14
N LEU A 102 -3.05 7.17 3.47
CA LEU A 102 -3.30 8.23 2.49
C LEU A 102 -2.10 8.39 1.54
N CYS A 103 -0.89 8.51 2.08
CA CYS A 103 0.34 8.63 1.28
C CYS A 103 0.56 7.41 0.37
N PHE A 104 0.36 6.21 0.92
CA PHE A 104 0.50 4.97 0.17
C PHE A 104 -0.56 4.84 -0.92
N GLY A 105 -1.83 5.11 -0.59
CA GLY A 105 -2.94 5.09 -1.54
C GLY A 105 -2.78 6.13 -2.65
N LEU A 106 -2.34 7.36 -2.30
CA LEU A 106 -2.06 8.42 -3.27
C LEU A 106 -0.92 8.00 -4.21
N GLY A 107 0.18 7.48 -3.66
CA GLY A 107 1.33 7.11 -4.45
C GLY A 107 1.02 6.01 -5.47
N GLN A 108 0.41 4.89 -5.05
CA GLN A 108 0.08 3.81 -5.98
C GLN A 108 -1.00 4.22 -7.01
N SER A 109 -1.98 5.03 -6.61
CA SER A 109 -3.00 5.55 -7.53
C SER A 109 -2.42 6.52 -8.55
N ALA A 110 -1.55 7.44 -8.11
CA ALA A 110 -0.86 8.39 -8.99
C ALA A 110 0.12 7.69 -9.94
N TYR A 111 0.87 6.69 -9.46
CA TYR A 111 1.76 5.89 -10.30
C TYR A 111 0.98 5.20 -11.41
N LYS A 112 -0.08 4.47 -11.06
CA LYS A 112 -0.97 3.81 -12.02
C LYS A 112 -1.55 4.82 -13.03
N PHE A 113 -2.13 5.92 -12.55
CA PHE A 113 -2.72 6.96 -13.40
C PHE A 113 -1.72 7.55 -14.40
N MET A 114 -0.48 7.81 -13.94
CA MET A 114 0.57 8.34 -14.82
C MET A 114 0.99 7.35 -15.90
N LEU A 115 1.18 6.07 -15.55
CA LEU A 115 1.53 5.06 -16.53
C LEU A 115 0.43 4.86 -17.59
N GLU A 116 -0.82 4.86 -17.18
CA GLU A 116 -1.96 4.81 -18.12
C GLU A 116 -2.00 6.02 -19.05
N ARG A 117 -1.70 7.22 -18.53
CA ARG A 117 -1.76 8.46 -19.29
C ARG A 117 -0.61 8.60 -20.29
N TYR A 118 0.60 8.17 -19.91
CA TYR A 118 1.80 8.33 -20.73
C TYR A 118 2.12 7.09 -21.59
N GLY A 119 1.36 6.00 -21.46
CA GLY A 119 1.53 4.77 -22.26
C GLY A 119 2.90 4.11 -22.07
N PHE A 120 3.48 4.18 -20.90
CA PHE A 120 4.85 3.70 -20.67
C PHE A 120 4.86 2.17 -20.47
N SER A 121 5.56 1.46 -21.35
CA SER A 121 5.68 0.00 -21.31
C SER A 121 6.83 -0.50 -20.43
N GLU A 122 7.93 0.28 -20.28
CA GLU A 122 9.12 -0.14 -19.55
C GLU A 122 9.21 0.47 -18.15
N GLN A 123 8.43 -0.07 -17.22
CA GLN A 123 8.37 0.41 -15.84
C GLN A 123 9.71 0.35 -15.09
N LYS A 124 10.62 -0.56 -15.49
CA LYS A 124 11.94 -0.72 -14.86
C LYS A 124 12.80 0.55 -14.96
N GLU A 125 12.67 1.31 -16.04
CA GLU A 125 13.45 2.54 -16.25
C GLU A 125 12.90 3.68 -15.38
N LEU A 126 11.58 3.76 -15.21
CA LEU A 126 10.92 4.76 -14.38
C LEU A 126 11.11 4.53 -12.89
N PHE A 127 11.15 3.26 -12.48
CA PHE A 127 11.17 2.91 -11.06
C PHE A 127 12.47 3.33 -10.34
N GLY A 128 13.55 3.56 -11.07
CA GLY A 128 14.75 4.20 -10.53
C GLY A 128 14.50 5.61 -10.00
N TYR A 129 13.75 6.42 -10.75
CA TYR A 129 13.37 7.77 -10.32
C TYR A 129 12.42 7.76 -9.13
N PHE A 130 11.54 6.77 -9.04
CA PHE A 130 10.69 6.56 -7.88
C PHE A 130 11.52 6.42 -6.59
N PHE A 131 12.57 5.60 -6.61
CA PHE A 131 13.46 5.45 -5.45
C PHE A 131 14.35 6.66 -5.19
N VAL A 132 14.74 7.42 -6.20
CA VAL A 132 15.45 8.70 -5.98
C VAL A 132 14.59 9.62 -5.12
N GLY A 133 13.32 9.79 -5.44
CA GLY A 133 12.40 10.60 -4.65
C GLY A 133 12.20 10.07 -3.22
N ALA A 134 11.99 8.75 -3.08
CA ALA A 134 11.86 8.11 -1.77
C ALA A 134 13.11 8.31 -0.91
N THR A 135 14.30 8.09 -1.48
CA THR A 135 15.59 8.23 -0.78
C THR A 135 15.84 9.67 -0.37
N ALA A 136 15.53 10.65 -1.22
CA ALA A 136 15.70 12.06 -0.88
C ALA A 136 14.90 12.44 0.38
N VAL A 137 13.62 12.06 0.45
CA VAL A 137 12.78 12.35 1.63
C VAL A 137 13.24 11.60 2.87
N THR A 138 13.55 10.30 2.73
CA THR A 138 14.00 9.50 3.88
C THR A 138 15.37 9.94 4.40
N ALA A 139 16.29 10.36 3.52
CA ALA A 139 17.59 10.92 3.91
C ALA A 139 17.43 12.24 4.68
N ILE A 140 16.59 13.17 4.19
CA ILE A 140 16.27 14.40 4.91
C ILE A 140 15.64 14.07 6.27
N ALA A 141 14.68 13.17 6.32
CA ALA A 141 14.05 12.77 7.57
C ALA A 141 15.04 12.12 8.54
N ALA A 142 15.99 11.31 8.05
CA ALA A 142 17.04 10.72 8.88
C ALA A 142 17.97 11.80 9.47
N ILE A 143 18.34 12.81 8.70
CA ILE A 143 19.19 13.93 9.17
C ILE A 143 18.46 14.78 10.23
N VAL A 144 17.18 15.09 9.99
CA VAL A 144 16.42 16.01 10.85
C VAL A 144 15.86 15.33 12.09
N LEU A 145 15.45 14.07 11.99
CA LEU A 145 14.72 13.34 13.04
C LEU A 145 15.53 12.18 13.64
N GLY A 146 16.64 11.79 13.00
CA GLY A 146 17.46 10.66 13.41
C GLY A 146 18.38 10.99 14.58
N ASP A 147 18.57 10.01 15.45
CA ASP A 147 19.58 10.06 16.51
C ASP A 147 20.70 9.05 16.15
N PHE A 148 21.70 9.57 15.45
CA PHE A 148 22.83 8.74 14.99
C PHE A 148 23.71 8.23 16.13
N SER A 149 23.63 8.82 17.33
CA SER A 149 24.39 8.35 18.50
C SER A 149 23.92 6.96 18.96
N LYS A 150 22.66 6.62 18.68
CA LYS A 150 22.04 5.32 18.98
C LYS A 150 22.16 4.29 17.86
N PHE A 151 22.73 4.69 16.70
CA PHE A 151 22.83 3.81 15.54
C PHE A 151 24.07 2.90 15.66
N ASN A 152 23.90 1.77 16.32
CA ASN A 152 24.90 0.72 16.43
C ASN A 152 24.26 -0.66 16.17
N PRO A 153 23.90 -0.97 14.91
CA PRO A 153 23.25 -2.24 14.59
C PRO A 153 24.23 -3.41 14.72
N SER A 154 23.80 -4.50 15.35
CA SER A 154 24.50 -5.77 15.29
C SER A 154 24.54 -6.31 13.84
N PHE A 155 25.40 -7.29 13.57
CA PHE A 155 25.48 -7.90 12.23
C PHE A 155 24.13 -8.44 11.74
N SER A 156 23.36 -9.11 12.59
CA SER A 156 22.03 -9.63 12.26
C SER A 156 21.03 -8.50 11.99
N GLN A 157 21.03 -7.42 12.75
CA GLN A 157 20.22 -6.24 12.49
C GLN A 157 20.59 -5.57 11.16
N GLY A 158 21.89 -5.46 10.86
CA GLY A 158 22.37 -4.96 9.58
C GLY A 158 21.90 -5.82 8.41
N ALA A 159 21.98 -7.14 8.52
CA ALA A 159 21.48 -8.07 7.50
C ALA A 159 19.96 -7.92 7.28
N VAL A 160 19.17 -7.76 8.35
CA VAL A 160 17.72 -7.50 8.26
C VAL A 160 17.44 -6.15 7.57
N ILE A 161 18.19 -5.10 7.89
CA ILE A 161 18.03 -3.78 7.23
C ILE A 161 18.32 -3.89 5.73
N VAL A 162 19.39 -4.58 5.33
CA VAL A 162 19.71 -4.81 3.91
C VAL A 162 18.61 -5.61 3.23
N TYR A 163 18.09 -6.68 3.84
CA TYR A 163 16.96 -7.45 3.32
C TYR A 163 15.70 -6.58 3.15
N LEU A 164 15.35 -5.80 4.17
CA LEU A 164 14.19 -4.90 4.10
C LEU A 164 14.34 -3.83 3.00
N GLY A 165 15.54 -3.28 2.83
CA GLY A 165 15.81 -2.29 1.77
C GLY A 165 15.79 -2.91 0.37
N THR A 166 16.46 -4.03 0.16
CA THR A 166 16.65 -4.62 -1.18
C THR A 166 15.48 -5.50 -1.62
N VAL A 167 15.01 -6.40 -0.77
CA VAL A 167 13.97 -7.37 -1.13
C VAL A 167 12.58 -6.82 -0.83
N ALA A 168 12.31 -6.46 0.43
CA ALA A 168 10.97 -6.05 0.82
C ALA A 168 10.59 -4.68 0.23
N SER A 169 11.50 -3.69 0.26
CA SER A 169 11.21 -2.38 -0.29
C SER A 169 11.49 -2.32 -1.80
N ALA A 170 12.75 -2.56 -2.25
CA ALA A 170 13.07 -2.33 -3.65
C ALA A 170 12.31 -3.27 -4.60
N LEU A 171 12.45 -4.58 -4.42
CA LEU A 171 11.77 -5.56 -5.27
C LEU A 171 10.26 -5.60 -4.98
N GLY A 172 9.87 -5.60 -3.71
CA GLY A 172 8.48 -5.68 -3.29
C GLY A 172 7.65 -4.52 -3.84
N TYR A 173 8.06 -3.27 -3.66
CA TYR A 173 7.34 -2.11 -4.21
C TYR A 173 7.35 -2.07 -5.73
N PHE A 174 8.45 -2.49 -6.37
CA PHE A 174 8.48 -2.59 -7.83
C PHE A 174 7.41 -3.56 -8.34
N LEU A 175 7.37 -4.77 -7.79
CA LEU A 175 6.39 -5.78 -8.19
C LEU A 175 4.96 -5.36 -7.87
N TRP A 176 4.76 -4.72 -6.70
CA TRP A 176 3.46 -4.20 -6.29
C TRP A 176 2.95 -3.12 -7.24
N ASN A 177 3.76 -2.10 -7.52
CA ASN A 177 3.36 -1.01 -8.42
C ASN A 177 3.20 -1.49 -9.87
N LYS A 178 4.03 -2.47 -10.31
CA LYS A 178 3.85 -3.13 -11.60
C LYS A 178 2.50 -3.83 -11.66
N GLY A 179 2.18 -4.68 -10.68
CA GLY A 179 0.89 -5.36 -10.60
C GLY A 179 -0.30 -4.39 -10.48
N ALA A 180 -0.12 -3.26 -9.79
CA ALA A 180 -1.14 -2.21 -9.70
C ALA A 180 -1.55 -1.65 -11.06
N CYS A 181 -0.63 -1.62 -12.03
CA CYS A 181 -0.91 -1.14 -13.37
C CYS A 181 -1.64 -2.17 -14.25
N GLU A 182 -1.58 -3.46 -13.90
CA GLU A 182 -2.20 -4.55 -14.66
C GLU A 182 -3.67 -4.81 -14.27
N VAL A 183 -4.14 -4.24 -13.15
CA VAL A 183 -5.48 -4.51 -12.62
C VAL A 183 -6.33 -3.24 -12.54
N ASP A 184 -7.66 -3.38 -12.44
CA ASP A 184 -8.56 -2.27 -12.14
C ASP A 184 -8.29 -1.69 -10.73
N SER A 185 -8.60 -0.40 -10.55
CA SER A 185 -8.36 0.31 -9.28
C SER A 185 -9.10 -0.29 -8.08
N GLY A 186 -10.29 -0.86 -8.30
CA GLY A 186 -11.03 -1.52 -7.22
C GLY A 186 -10.43 -2.88 -6.89
N VAL A 187 -9.94 -3.63 -7.88
CA VAL A 187 -9.17 -4.86 -7.63
C VAL A 187 -7.90 -4.52 -6.86
N LEU A 188 -7.16 -3.48 -7.27
CA LEU A 188 -5.98 -2.99 -6.54
C LEU A 188 -6.32 -2.65 -5.08
N ALA A 189 -7.42 -1.92 -4.87
CA ALA A 189 -7.89 -1.58 -3.53
C ALA A 189 -8.14 -2.84 -2.68
N ILE A 190 -8.89 -3.81 -3.19
CA ILE A 190 -9.21 -5.05 -2.48
C ILE A 190 -7.95 -5.87 -2.17
N MET A 191 -6.99 -5.94 -3.11
CA MET A 191 -5.75 -6.68 -2.96
C MET A 191 -4.83 -6.12 -1.85
N ASN A 192 -4.95 -4.84 -1.48
CA ASN A 192 -4.28 -4.31 -0.29
C ASN A 192 -4.68 -5.09 0.98
N ASN A 193 -5.92 -5.52 1.10
CA ASN A 193 -6.37 -6.31 2.25
C ASN A 193 -6.10 -7.82 2.09
N ALA A 194 -5.87 -8.34 0.89
CA ALA A 194 -5.49 -9.73 0.66
C ALA A 194 -4.10 -10.06 1.24
N LEU A 195 -3.26 -9.06 1.49
CA LEU A 195 -1.98 -9.23 2.21
C LEU A 195 -2.18 -9.76 3.64
N ILE A 196 -3.31 -9.48 4.28
CA ILE A 196 -3.58 -9.89 5.66
C ILE A 196 -3.67 -11.41 5.80
N PRO A 197 -4.56 -12.11 5.06
CA PRO A 197 -4.60 -13.57 5.11
C PRO A 197 -3.28 -14.20 4.61
N ALA A 198 -2.64 -13.63 3.60
CA ALA A 198 -1.36 -14.12 3.11
C ALA A 198 -0.27 -14.04 4.20
N ALA A 199 -0.18 -12.93 4.94
CA ALA A 199 0.78 -12.78 6.04
C ALA A 199 0.52 -13.80 7.17
N ILE A 200 -0.74 -14.12 7.47
CA ILE A 200 -1.08 -15.11 8.49
C ILE A 200 -0.69 -16.52 8.03
N VAL A 201 -0.95 -16.87 6.77
CA VAL A 201 -0.52 -18.16 6.19
C VAL A 201 1.00 -18.30 6.28
N VAL A 202 1.76 -17.27 5.90
CA VAL A 202 3.22 -17.27 6.04
C VAL A 202 3.65 -17.47 7.50
N ASN A 203 2.99 -16.78 8.45
CA ASN A 203 3.26 -16.97 9.88
C ASN A 203 3.00 -18.40 10.36
N LEU A 204 1.92 -19.03 9.92
CA LEU A 204 1.60 -20.41 10.27
C LEU A 204 2.65 -21.40 9.72
N VAL A 205 3.10 -21.20 8.47
CA VAL A 205 4.04 -22.10 7.80
C VAL A 205 5.46 -21.97 8.36
N PHE A 206 5.94 -20.74 8.55
CA PHE A 206 7.35 -20.50 8.91
C PHE A 206 7.61 -20.32 10.40
N TRP A 207 6.64 -19.77 11.16
CA TRP A 207 6.81 -19.50 12.58
C TRP A 207 5.93 -20.33 13.49
N GLN A 208 5.03 -21.16 12.92
CA GLN A 208 4.12 -22.07 13.67
C GLN A 208 3.37 -21.36 14.82
N LYS A 209 3.09 -20.07 14.65
CA LYS A 209 2.32 -19.30 15.63
C LYS A 209 0.83 -19.62 15.49
N ASP A 210 0.15 -19.75 16.61
CA ASP A 210 -1.29 -19.97 16.66
C ASP A 210 -2.04 -18.87 15.91
N ALA A 211 -2.99 -19.27 15.09
CA ALA A 211 -3.92 -18.38 14.40
C ALA A 211 -5.33 -18.95 14.52
N ASP A 212 -6.30 -18.06 14.66
CA ASP A 212 -7.72 -18.43 14.61
C ASP A 212 -8.11 -18.76 13.15
N LEU A 213 -8.07 -20.05 12.83
CA LEU A 213 -8.36 -20.53 11.48
C LEU A 213 -9.80 -20.24 11.06
N ALA A 214 -10.77 -20.22 11.99
CA ALA A 214 -12.15 -19.90 11.68
C ALA A 214 -12.27 -18.44 11.21
N ARG A 215 -11.67 -17.50 11.94
CA ARG A 215 -11.62 -16.09 11.55
C ARG A 215 -10.84 -15.88 10.24
N LEU A 216 -9.71 -16.58 10.07
CA LEU A 216 -8.94 -16.52 8.84
C LEU A 216 -9.76 -16.96 7.63
N LEU A 217 -10.43 -18.10 7.70
CA LEU A 217 -11.26 -18.64 6.64
C LEU A 217 -12.47 -17.72 6.34
N ALA A 218 -13.20 -17.30 7.39
CA ALA A 218 -14.36 -16.42 7.23
C ALA A 218 -13.99 -15.06 6.60
N GLY A 219 -12.95 -14.41 7.10
CA GLY A 219 -12.51 -13.13 6.57
C GLY A 219 -11.90 -13.24 5.17
N SER A 220 -11.15 -14.31 4.87
CA SER A 220 -10.63 -14.57 3.52
C SER A 220 -11.77 -14.84 2.53
N ALA A 221 -12.82 -15.55 2.93
CA ALA A 221 -14.01 -15.76 2.11
C ALA A 221 -14.70 -14.42 1.79
N LEU A 222 -14.85 -13.51 2.75
CA LEU A 222 -15.40 -12.16 2.51
C LEU A 222 -14.54 -11.35 1.53
N ILE A 223 -13.21 -11.40 1.66
CA ILE A 223 -12.29 -10.74 0.71
C ILE A 223 -12.47 -11.33 -0.70
N TYR A 224 -12.57 -12.65 -0.82
CA TYR A 224 -12.81 -13.31 -2.11
C TYR A 224 -14.19 -12.96 -2.70
N ILE A 225 -15.23 -12.95 -1.89
CA ILE A 225 -16.59 -12.52 -2.28
C ILE A 225 -16.55 -11.07 -2.80
N SER A 226 -15.78 -10.18 -2.14
CA SER A 226 -15.64 -8.79 -2.59
C SER A 226 -15.03 -8.69 -3.99
N LEU A 227 -14.08 -9.55 -4.36
CA LEU A 227 -13.52 -9.61 -5.71
C LEU A 227 -14.56 -10.07 -6.76
N ILE A 228 -15.37 -11.08 -6.43
CA ILE A 228 -16.45 -11.53 -7.31
C ILE A 228 -17.49 -10.42 -7.52
N LEU A 229 -17.89 -9.79 -6.41
CA LEU A 229 -18.82 -8.66 -6.42
C LEU A 229 -18.27 -7.52 -7.28
N HIS A 230 -17.01 -7.17 -7.08
CA HIS A 230 -16.35 -6.11 -7.84
C HIS A 230 -16.34 -6.40 -9.34
N LYS A 231 -16.03 -7.63 -9.78
CA LYS A 231 -16.11 -8.03 -11.19
C LYS A 231 -17.51 -7.82 -11.80
N LYS A 232 -18.58 -8.08 -11.02
CA LYS A 232 -19.96 -7.81 -11.46
C LYS A 232 -20.24 -6.32 -11.60
N ILE A 233 -19.76 -5.52 -10.65
CA ILE A 233 -19.89 -4.05 -10.65
C ILE A 233 -19.13 -3.45 -11.85
N MET A 234 -17.93 -3.93 -12.16
CA MET A 234 -17.16 -3.50 -13.34
C MET A 234 -17.96 -3.73 -14.64
N LYS A 235 -18.55 -4.92 -14.80
CA LYS A 235 -19.39 -5.23 -15.97
C LYS A 235 -20.60 -4.27 -16.07
N PHE A 236 -21.22 -3.96 -14.95
CA PHE A 236 -22.35 -3.01 -14.89
C PHE A 236 -21.94 -1.62 -15.38
N TYR A 237 -20.81 -1.09 -14.90
CA TYR A 237 -20.32 0.21 -15.37
C TYR A 237 -19.88 0.19 -16.83
N ALA A 238 -19.22 -0.86 -17.30
CA ALA A 238 -18.80 -1.00 -18.70
C ALA A 238 -20.00 -0.98 -19.67
N VAL A 239 -21.09 -1.69 -19.34
CA VAL A 239 -22.33 -1.68 -20.15
C VAL A 239 -22.99 -0.30 -20.14
N ARG A 240 -22.93 0.42 -19.03
CA ARG A 240 -23.50 1.77 -18.91
C ARG A 240 -22.71 2.80 -19.73
N GLU A 241 -21.37 2.70 -19.72
CA GLU A 241 -20.50 3.60 -20.50
C GLU A 241 -20.64 3.40 -22.02
N GLN A 242 -21.05 2.20 -22.48
CA GLN A 242 -21.32 1.95 -23.90
C GLN A 242 -22.69 2.45 -24.38
N ARG A 243 -23.58 2.85 -23.46
CA ARG A 243 -24.95 3.34 -23.78
C ARG A 243 -25.06 4.86 -23.78
N ILE A 244 -23.98 5.56 -23.44
CA ILE A 244 -23.88 7.05 -23.46
C ILE A 244 -22.99 7.47 -24.63
#